data_a31eff90a18452dfdd8989efe4255598
#
_entry.id   a31eff90a18452dfdd8989efe4255598
#
_cell.length_a   1.000
_cell.length_b   1.000
_cell.length_c   1.000
_cell.angle_alpha   90.00
_cell.angle_beta   90.00
_cell.angle_gamma   90.00
#
_symmetry.space_group_name_H-M   'P 1'
#
loop_
_entity.id
_entity.type
_entity.pdbx_description
1 polymer ?
#
loop_
_entity_poly.entity_id
_entity_poly.type
_entity_poly.pdbx_seq_one_letter_code
_entity_poly.pdbx_strand_id
1 'polypeptide(L)'
;MRIEHIAMYVNNLEKEKEFFEIYFDAKAGEKYVHEEIGFSSYFLEFQDGARLELMHNTEMDDTEKYRKRTGFIHIAFTVGGKEDVDRITEKIKNDGYEVISGPRTTGDGYYESCILDPEGNQIEITADTCLEKGSKTL
;
A
#
# COMPACT_ATOMS: atom_id res chain seq x y z
N MET A 1 13.46 5.46 18.06
CA MET A 1 12.24 6.05 17.45
C MET A 1 11.94 5.31 16.16
N ARG A 2 10.70 4.97 15.88
CA ARG A 2 10.28 4.26 14.66
C ARG A 2 8.87 4.71 14.29
N ILE A 3 8.48 4.53 13.02
CA ILE A 3 7.10 4.73 12.61
C ILE A 3 6.28 3.53 13.12
N GLU A 4 5.30 3.77 13.97
CA GLU A 4 4.44 2.72 14.51
C GLU A 4 3.30 2.40 13.54
N HIS A 5 2.60 3.42 13.03
CA HIS A 5 1.56 3.24 12.02
C HIS A 5 1.37 4.49 11.17
N ILE A 6 0.78 4.27 10.01
CA ILE A 6 0.28 5.31 9.10
C ILE A 6 -1.22 5.07 8.97
N ALA A 7 -2.01 6.11 8.87
CA ALA A 7 -3.46 5.99 8.78
C ALA A 7 -3.99 6.66 7.52
N MET A 8 -5.06 6.08 6.96
CA MET A 8 -5.81 6.71 5.87
C MET A 8 -7.31 6.46 6.03
N TYR A 9 -8.10 7.45 5.67
CA TYR A 9 -9.54 7.30 5.54
C TYR A 9 -9.89 6.65 4.20
N VAL A 10 -10.82 5.70 4.26
CA VAL A 10 -11.34 5.00 3.07
C VAL A 10 -12.86 4.94 3.11
N ASN A 11 -13.48 4.90 1.94
CA ASN A 11 -14.94 4.79 1.84
C ASN A 11 -15.44 3.37 2.13
N ASN A 12 -14.69 2.36 1.69
CA ASN A 12 -15.06 0.96 1.86
C ASN A 12 -13.94 0.20 2.60
N LEU A 13 -14.06 0.13 3.93
CA LEU A 13 -13.10 -0.56 4.79
C LEU A 13 -12.86 -2.01 4.40
N GLU A 14 -13.92 -2.76 4.12
CA GLU A 14 -13.83 -4.18 3.83
C GLU A 14 -13.07 -4.44 2.52
N LYS A 15 -13.36 -3.65 1.49
CA LYS A 15 -12.70 -3.77 0.19
C LYS A 15 -11.22 -3.40 0.26
N GLU A 16 -10.89 -2.34 0.98
CA GLU A 16 -9.49 -1.93 1.18
C GLU A 16 -8.72 -2.97 2.01
N LYS A 17 -9.31 -3.47 3.09
CA LYS A 17 -8.73 -4.54 3.90
C LYS A 17 -8.41 -5.76 3.03
N GLU A 18 -9.38 -6.22 2.26
CA GLU A 18 -9.23 -7.37 1.36
C GLU A 18 -8.12 -7.15 0.32
N PHE A 19 -8.03 -5.94 -0.25
CA PHE A 19 -6.99 -5.58 -1.19
C PHE A 19 -5.58 -5.78 -0.59
N PHE A 20 -5.33 -5.25 0.59
CA PHE A 20 -4.03 -5.40 1.26
C PHE A 20 -3.77 -6.84 1.71
N GLU A 21 -4.79 -7.57 2.11
CA GLU A 21 -4.66 -9.00 2.46
C GLU A 21 -4.26 -9.84 1.24
N ILE A 22 -4.87 -9.59 0.08
CA ILE A 22 -4.62 -10.37 -1.13
C ILE A 22 -3.24 -10.07 -1.75
N TYR A 23 -2.87 -8.79 -1.86
CA TYR A 23 -1.70 -8.39 -2.63
C TYR A 23 -0.45 -8.13 -1.80
N PHE A 24 -0.60 -7.81 -0.52
CA PHE A 24 0.50 -7.40 0.35
C PHE A 24 0.64 -8.25 1.62
N ASP A 25 -0.02 -9.39 1.68
CA ASP A 25 0.01 -10.32 2.82
C ASP A 25 -0.31 -9.66 4.17
N ALA A 26 -1.17 -8.66 4.15
CA ALA A 26 -1.59 -7.98 5.37
C ALA A 26 -2.41 -8.91 6.27
N LYS A 27 -2.26 -8.74 7.57
CA LYS A 27 -3.09 -9.40 8.57
C LYS A 27 -3.89 -8.34 9.31
N ALA A 28 -5.20 -8.36 9.12
CA ALA A 28 -6.11 -7.45 9.82
C ALA A 28 -6.40 -7.95 11.22
N GLY A 29 -6.37 -7.04 12.18
CA GLY A 29 -6.93 -7.26 13.50
C GLY A 29 -8.46 -7.21 13.48
N GLU A 30 -9.06 -7.21 14.66
CA GLU A 30 -10.51 -7.06 14.80
C GLU A 30 -10.95 -5.64 14.40
N LYS A 31 -12.15 -5.56 13.79
CA LYS A 31 -12.76 -4.28 13.46
C LYS A 31 -13.12 -3.53 14.74
N TYR A 32 -12.61 -2.31 14.86
CA TYR A 32 -13.05 -1.38 15.88
C TYR A 32 -14.25 -0.57 15.35
N VAL A 33 -15.29 -0.43 16.16
CA VAL A 33 -16.49 0.34 15.82
C VAL A 33 -16.87 1.23 17.00
N HIS A 34 -17.04 2.52 16.73
CA HIS A 34 -17.60 3.48 17.67
C HIS A 34 -18.82 4.14 17.03
N GLU A 35 -19.98 3.53 17.25
CA GLU A 35 -21.23 3.89 16.56
C GLU A 35 -21.67 5.34 16.84
N GLU A 36 -21.48 5.83 18.06
CA GLU A 36 -21.93 7.19 18.45
C GLU A 36 -21.29 8.29 17.61
N ILE A 37 -20.05 8.10 17.15
CA ILE A 37 -19.35 9.07 16.32
C ILE A 37 -19.21 8.63 14.86
N GLY A 38 -19.83 7.51 14.48
CA GLY A 38 -19.79 6.98 13.12
C GLY A 38 -18.41 6.55 12.66
N PHE A 39 -17.54 6.12 13.58
CA PHE A 39 -16.16 5.75 13.31
C PHE A 39 -15.97 4.24 13.31
N SER A 40 -15.17 3.75 12.38
CA SER A 40 -14.71 2.35 12.35
C SER A 40 -13.31 2.25 11.77
N SER A 41 -12.57 1.23 12.16
CA SER A 41 -11.19 1.04 11.67
C SER A 41 -10.74 -0.42 11.72
N TYR A 42 -9.70 -0.68 10.92
CA TYR A 42 -8.86 -1.88 11.00
C TYR A 42 -7.40 -1.46 11.11
N PHE A 43 -6.63 -2.16 11.95
CA PHE A 43 -5.18 -2.14 11.87
C PHE A 43 -4.70 -3.33 11.06
N LEU A 44 -3.84 -3.06 10.08
CA LEU A 44 -3.21 -4.07 9.26
C LEU A 44 -1.75 -4.22 9.67
N GLU A 45 -1.34 -5.44 9.95
CA GLU A 45 0.06 -5.78 10.22
C GLU A 45 0.67 -6.46 9.00
N PHE A 46 1.94 -6.21 8.78
CA PHE A 46 2.76 -6.82 7.74
C PHE A 46 3.86 -7.65 8.40
N GLN A 47 4.70 -8.30 7.60
CA GLN A 47 5.81 -9.10 8.12
C GLN A 47 6.71 -8.30 9.05
N ASP A 48 6.98 -7.03 8.72
CA ASP A 48 7.83 -6.13 9.46
C ASP A 48 7.41 -4.68 9.21
N GLY A 49 7.96 -3.76 10.01
CA GLY A 49 7.77 -2.32 9.84
C GLY A 49 6.48 -1.79 10.45
N ALA A 50 6.06 -0.63 9.93
CA ALA A 50 4.88 0.08 10.41
C ALA A 50 3.59 -0.65 10.07
N ARG A 51 2.59 -0.50 10.94
CA ARG A 51 1.21 -0.92 10.64
C ARG A 51 0.52 0.11 9.76
N LEU A 52 -0.57 -0.30 9.12
CA LEU A 52 -1.47 0.58 8.39
C LEU A 52 -2.84 0.56 9.08
N GLU A 53 -3.32 1.73 9.45
CA GLU A 53 -4.68 1.89 9.97
C GLU A 53 -5.60 2.34 8.83
N LEU A 54 -6.61 1.54 8.52
CA LEU A 54 -7.69 1.91 7.62
C LEU A 54 -8.85 2.42 8.47
N MET A 55 -9.30 3.63 8.19
CA MET A 55 -10.34 4.29 8.96
C MET A 55 -11.51 4.68 8.07
N HIS A 56 -12.71 4.68 8.66
CA HIS A 56 -13.90 5.23 8.04
C HIS A 56 -14.64 6.11 9.04
N ASN A 57 -15.16 7.23 8.59
CA ASN A 57 -16.04 8.09 9.37
C ASN A 57 -17.20 8.52 8.48
N THR A 58 -18.42 8.43 9.01
CA THR A 58 -19.65 8.77 8.26
C THR A 58 -19.70 10.26 7.87
N GLU A 59 -18.94 11.12 8.54
CA GLU A 59 -18.91 12.56 8.30
C GLU A 59 -17.72 13.03 7.44
N MET A 60 -16.87 12.09 6.96
CA MET A 60 -15.71 12.48 6.15
C MET A 60 -16.11 12.94 4.75
N ASP A 61 -15.33 13.85 4.19
CA ASP A 61 -15.45 14.27 2.80
C ASP A 61 -14.57 13.39 1.91
N ASP A 62 -15.10 13.02 0.74
CA ASP A 62 -14.30 12.35 -0.28
C ASP A 62 -13.71 13.38 -1.23
N THR A 63 -12.37 13.48 -1.24
CA THR A 63 -11.64 14.47 -2.03
C THR A 63 -10.99 13.85 -3.25
N GLU A 64 -10.81 14.63 -4.31
CA GLU A 64 -10.06 14.21 -5.47
C GLU A 64 -8.59 13.95 -5.13
N LYS A 65 -8.03 12.88 -5.70
CA LYS A 65 -6.66 12.43 -5.43
C LYS A 65 -5.74 12.77 -6.59
N TYR A 66 -5.37 14.04 -6.71
CA TYR A 66 -4.42 14.50 -7.72
C TYR A 66 -3.05 13.86 -7.51
N ARG A 67 -2.42 13.46 -8.62
CA ARG A 67 -1.09 12.80 -8.59
C ARG A 67 0.05 13.73 -8.18
N LYS A 68 -0.10 15.04 -8.40
CA LYS A 68 0.90 16.05 -8.04
C LYS A 68 0.27 17.02 -7.06
N ARG A 69 0.52 16.82 -5.79
CA ARG A 69 -0.01 17.64 -4.70
C ARG A 69 0.94 17.63 -3.51
N THR A 70 0.81 18.58 -2.63
CA THR A 70 1.50 18.58 -1.34
C THR A 70 0.88 17.53 -0.39
N GLY A 71 1.61 17.13 0.63
CA GLY A 71 1.18 16.14 1.63
C GLY A 71 1.58 14.73 1.27
N PHE A 72 1.02 13.75 1.99
CA PHE A 72 1.27 12.34 1.75
C PHE A 72 0.78 11.95 0.36
N ILE A 73 1.59 11.18 -0.39
CA ILE A 73 1.28 10.84 -1.77
C ILE A 73 1.20 9.34 -2.01
N HIS A 74 2.09 8.54 -1.44
CA HIS A 74 2.05 7.10 -1.60
C HIS A 74 2.61 6.36 -0.38
N ILE A 75 2.29 5.08 -0.30
CA ILE A 75 2.93 4.12 0.59
C ILE A 75 3.75 3.19 -0.30
N ALA A 76 4.99 2.89 0.09
CA ALA A 76 5.86 1.96 -0.63
C ALA A 76 6.02 0.67 0.16
N PHE A 77 5.88 -0.46 -0.52
CA PHE A 77 6.10 -1.80 0.03
C PHE A 77 7.29 -2.46 -0.65
N THR A 78 8.23 -3.00 0.14
CA THR A 78 9.23 -3.94 -0.37
C THR A 78 8.61 -5.33 -0.42
N VAL A 79 8.71 -5.99 -1.56
CA VAL A 79 8.02 -7.28 -1.79
C VAL A 79 8.95 -8.45 -2.07
N GLY A 80 10.25 -8.23 -2.05
CA GLY A 80 11.27 -9.21 -2.40
C GLY A 80 12.13 -8.73 -3.55
N GLY A 81 12.45 -9.60 -4.51
CA GLY A 81 13.28 -9.25 -5.66
C GLY A 81 12.46 -8.64 -6.81
N LYS A 82 13.15 -8.32 -7.91
CA LYS A 82 12.53 -7.78 -9.13
C LYS A 82 11.42 -8.67 -9.68
N GLU A 83 11.60 -9.98 -9.62
CA GLU A 83 10.60 -10.95 -10.08
C GLU A 83 9.30 -10.86 -9.27
N ASP A 84 9.40 -10.58 -7.97
CA ASP A 84 8.23 -10.39 -7.11
C ASP A 84 7.50 -9.09 -7.44
N VAL A 85 8.23 -8.01 -7.74
CA VAL A 85 7.64 -6.75 -8.21
C VAL A 85 6.85 -7.00 -9.50
N ASP A 86 7.46 -7.68 -10.47
CA ASP A 86 6.82 -7.99 -11.75
C ASP A 86 5.55 -8.85 -11.55
N ARG A 87 5.66 -9.90 -10.75
CA ARG A 87 4.57 -10.85 -10.50
C ARG A 87 3.37 -10.19 -9.80
N ILE A 88 3.61 -9.43 -8.76
CA ILE A 88 2.56 -8.76 -7.99
C ILE A 88 1.90 -7.67 -8.84
N THR A 89 2.69 -6.88 -9.55
CA THR A 89 2.17 -5.83 -10.43
C THR A 89 1.29 -6.42 -11.53
N GLU A 90 1.71 -7.50 -12.17
CA GLU A 90 0.94 -8.18 -13.21
C GLU A 90 -0.38 -8.76 -12.67
N LYS A 91 -0.34 -9.36 -11.48
CA LYS A 91 -1.55 -9.89 -10.82
C LYS A 91 -2.55 -8.77 -10.54
N ILE A 92 -2.11 -7.66 -9.97
CA ILE A 92 -2.94 -6.49 -9.68
C ILE A 92 -3.57 -5.95 -10.97
N LYS A 93 -2.79 -5.82 -12.04
CA LYS A 93 -3.25 -5.37 -13.35
C LYS A 93 -4.30 -6.32 -13.93
N ASN A 94 -4.05 -7.63 -13.89
CA ASN A 94 -4.97 -8.65 -14.42
C ASN A 94 -6.29 -8.70 -13.64
N ASP A 95 -6.25 -8.35 -12.35
CA ASP A 95 -7.45 -8.26 -11.51
C ASP A 95 -8.24 -6.95 -11.71
N GLY A 96 -7.78 -6.08 -12.61
CA GLY A 96 -8.51 -4.89 -13.05
C GLY A 96 -8.10 -3.58 -12.36
N TYR A 97 -7.04 -3.58 -11.56
CA TYR A 97 -6.53 -2.36 -10.93
C TYR A 97 -5.57 -1.61 -11.85
N GLU A 98 -5.49 -0.30 -11.69
CA GLU A 98 -4.67 0.55 -12.54
C GLU A 98 -3.19 0.50 -12.14
N VAL A 99 -2.32 0.30 -13.13
CA VAL A 99 -0.87 0.46 -13.00
C VAL A 99 -0.50 1.79 -13.65
N ILE A 100 -0.04 2.75 -12.86
CA ILE A 100 0.27 4.09 -13.37
C ILE A 100 1.72 4.24 -13.85
N SER A 101 2.63 3.39 -13.37
CA SER A 101 4.00 3.33 -13.89
C SER A 101 4.71 2.02 -13.53
N GLY A 102 5.66 1.63 -14.38
CA GLY A 102 6.52 0.47 -14.16
C GLY A 102 5.87 -0.88 -14.42
N PRO A 103 6.55 -1.97 -14.03
CA PRO A 103 7.86 -2.01 -13.36
C PRO A 103 9.00 -1.42 -14.18
N ARG A 104 9.89 -0.67 -13.54
CA ARG A 104 11.07 -0.07 -14.17
C ARG A 104 12.13 0.25 -13.13
N THR A 105 13.38 0.42 -13.57
CA THR A 105 14.42 0.99 -12.73
C THR A 105 14.30 2.52 -12.77
N THR A 106 14.19 3.13 -11.60
CA THR A 106 14.13 4.59 -11.46
C THR A 106 15.50 5.23 -11.53
N GLY A 107 15.55 6.57 -11.70
CA GLY A 107 16.80 7.31 -11.75
C GLY A 107 17.66 7.22 -10.50
N ASP A 108 17.06 6.96 -9.35
CA ASP A 108 17.74 6.74 -8.06
C ASP A 108 18.06 5.26 -7.77
N GLY A 109 17.81 4.37 -8.73
CA GLY A 109 18.24 2.97 -8.68
C GLY A 109 17.25 1.99 -8.07
N TYR A 110 16.03 2.39 -7.76
CA TYR A 110 14.98 1.46 -7.33
C TYR A 110 14.35 0.75 -8.51
N TYR A 111 14.05 -0.52 -8.34
CA TYR A 111 13.18 -1.26 -9.27
C TYR A 111 11.78 -1.31 -8.68
N GLU A 112 10.85 -0.64 -9.32
CA GLU A 112 9.51 -0.46 -8.74
C GLU A 112 8.42 -0.27 -9.77
N SER A 113 7.19 -0.49 -9.34
CA SER A 113 5.98 -0.04 -10.00
C SER A 113 5.17 0.85 -9.08
N CYS A 114 4.23 1.59 -9.65
CA CYS A 114 3.23 2.33 -8.90
C CYS A 114 1.84 1.93 -9.39
N ILE A 115 1.00 1.53 -8.47
CA ILE A 115 -0.39 1.11 -8.73
C ILE A 115 -1.37 1.98 -7.96
N LEU A 116 -2.64 1.88 -8.29
CA LEU A 116 -3.72 2.46 -7.50
C LEU A 116 -4.47 1.38 -6.74
N ASP A 117 -4.76 1.65 -5.47
CA ASP A 117 -5.67 0.83 -4.69
C ASP A 117 -7.13 1.00 -5.17
N PRO A 118 -8.13 0.29 -4.60
CA PRO A 118 -9.53 0.40 -5.04
C PRO A 118 -10.11 1.80 -5.00
N GLU A 119 -9.54 2.70 -4.19
CA GLU A 119 -10.03 4.09 -4.05
C GLU A 119 -9.10 5.14 -4.65
N GLY A 120 -8.13 4.71 -5.46
CA GLY A 120 -7.23 5.61 -6.18
C GLY A 120 -6.04 6.13 -5.39
N ASN A 121 -5.73 5.53 -4.24
CA ASN A 121 -4.51 5.86 -3.51
C ASN A 121 -3.30 5.21 -4.18
N GLN A 122 -2.18 5.93 -4.24
CA GLN A 122 -0.98 5.44 -4.88
C GLN A 122 -0.21 4.50 -3.95
N ILE A 123 0.15 3.33 -4.47
CA ILE A 123 0.97 2.33 -3.78
C ILE A 123 2.17 2.02 -4.67
N GLU A 124 3.37 2.16 -4.14
CA GLU A 124 4.58 1.71 -4.79
C GLU A 124 4.94 0.29 -4.35
N ILE A 125 5.34 -0.52 -5.31
CA ILE A 125 5.81 -1.89 -5.11
C ILE A 125 7.27 -1.89 -5.52
N THR A 126 8.17 -2.10 -4.55
CA THR A 126 9.60 -1.94 -4.77
C THR A 126 10.39 -3.21 -4.41
N ALA A 127 11.44 -3.47 -5.16
CA ALA A 127 12.35 -4.56 -4.86
C ALA A 127 13.20 -4.20 -3.63
N ASP A 128 13.51 -5.22 -2.82
CA ASP A 128 14.39 -5.05 -1.68
C ASP A 128 15.83 -4.83 -2.14
N THR A 129 16.35 -3.62 -1.93
CA THR A 129 17.71 -3.26 -2.29
C THR A 129 18.78 -4.02 -1.50
N CYS A 130 18.43 -4.58 -0.34
CA CYS A 130 19.35 -5.41 0.45
C CYS A 130 19.65 -6.75 -0.22
N LEU A 131 18.70 -7.30 -0.98
CA LEU A 131 18.90 -8.56 -1.72
C LEU A 131 19.84 -8.40 -2.91
N GLU A 132 19.91 -7.21 -3.53
CA GLU A 132 20.81 -6.94 -4.66
C GLU A 132 22.25 -6.71 -4.23
N LYS A 133 22.48 -6.21 -3.02
CA LYS A 133 23.82 -5.99 -2.47
C LYS A 133 24.50 -7.28 -2.02
N GLY A 134 23.74 -8.33 -1.71
CA GLY A 134 24.26 -9.64 -1.32
C GLY A 134 24.80 -10.48 -2.48
N SER A 135 24.49 -10.15 -3.73
CA SER A 135 24.96 -10.88 -4.91
C SER A 135 26.27 -10.31 -5.51
N LYS A 136 26.84 -9.27 -4.91
CA LYS A 136 28.11 -8.64 -5.38
C LYS A 136 29.33 -9.02 -4.55
N THR A 137 29.26 -10.06 -3.75
CA THR A 137 30.40 -10.61 -3.05
C THR A 137 30.74 -12.00 -3.60
N LEU A 138 31.28 -12.01 -4.80
CA LEU A 138 32.21 -13.06 -5.29
C LEU A 138 33.13 -12.44 -6.29
#